data_c6f0329f24f1ceb00f0d1fa42387a3c5
#
_entry.id   c6f0329f24f1ceb00f0d1fa42387a3c5
#
_cell.length_a   1.000
_cell.length_b   1.000
_cell.length_c   1.000
_cell.angle_alpha   90.00
_cell.angle_beta   90.00
_cell.angle_gamma   90.00
#
_symmetry.space_group_name_H-M   'P 1'
#
loop_
_entity.id
_entity.type
_entity.pdbx_description
1 polymer ?
#
loop_
_entity_poly.entity_id
_entity_poly.type
_entity_poly.pdbx_seq_one_letter_code
_entity_poly.pdbx_strand_id
1 'polypeptide(L)'
;MKAFNKQLTGLRMGKTEGALVSILMNCYNGEKYLREAIESVLAQTFQNWELIFWDNQSTDQSANIFKSYKDPRLKYFLSPEHTDLGGGRANAFQHLTGEFIAILDTDDIWFPKKLEKQVPLFESPEIGIVICDTLFFNEETEKALYGNKHPHTGSVFEKLMTNYFVSSETIVFRKSTALKLPRAFDHDFNFISDFDLVVRLSRISKMAFCPEVLAKWRVHGESHSWKYPLTFVEEKERWIMKQVAEDPSFSKQYKKQIIIFNSTNFRDRAVFEIRNNRNRFGAVHNVIKTRFIDWRDWILLVLCFLPFSNIVLSYLLKRKVQII
;
A
#
# COMPACT_ATOMS: atom_id res chain seq x y z
N MET A 1 12.12 18.70 19.94
CA MET A 1 13.36 18.19 19.26
C MET A 1 14.41 17.59 20.21
N LYS A 2 14.81 18.24 21.30
CA LYS A 2 15.87 17.70 22.22
C LYS A 2 15.45 16.45 23.03
N ALA A 3 14.19 16.23 23.34
CA ALA A 3 13.70 15.06 24.07
C ALA A 3 13.61 13.81 23.19
N PHE A 4 13.30 13.96 21.91
CA PHE A 4 13.19 12.87 20.94
C PHE A 4 14.56 12.29 20.55
N ASN A 5 15.58 13.17 20.41
CA ASN A 5 16.96 12.70 20.12
C ASN A 5 17.62 11.95 21.29
N LYS A 6 17.14 12.12 22.53
CA LYS A 6 17.69 11.42 23.70
C LYS A 6 17.17 9.99 23.83
N GLN A 7 16.05 9.66 23.18
CA GLN A 7 15.49 8.30 23.14
C GLN A 7 16.18 7.40 22.09
N LEU A 8 16.72 7.98 21.01
CA LEU A 8 17.37 7.23 19.94
C LEU A 8 18.82 6.79 20.27
N THR A 9 19.50 7.44 21.23
CA THR A 9 20.89 7.13 21.59
C THR A 9 21.04 6.06 22.69
N GLY A 10 19.94 5.52 23.22
CA GLY A 10 19.91 4.49 24.26
C GLY A 10 19.34 3.14 23.83
N LEU A 11 19.04 2.94 22.55
CA LEU A 11 18.45 1.72 22.02
C LEU A 11 19.49 0.59 22.05
N ARG A 12 19.23 -0.46 22.81
CA ARG A 12 19.98 -1.72 22.76
C ARG A 12 19.81 -2.32 21.36
N MET A 13 20.79 -2.11 20.49
CA MET A 13 20.98 -2.82 19.23
C MET A 13 21.25 -4.30 19.53
N GLY A 14 20.25 -5.11 19.81
CA GLY A 14 20.52 -6.45 20.34
C GLY A 14 19.65 -7.58 19.85
N LYS A 15 18.53 -7.32 19.14
CA LYS A 15 17.64 -8.40 18.68
C LYS A 15 17.35 -8.45 17.19
N THR A 16 17.68 -7.42 16.44
CA THR A 16 17.45 -7.34 14.96
C THR A 16 18.76 -7.36 14.17
N GLU A 17 19.91 -7.32 14.83
CA GLU A 17 21.21 -7.55 14.20
C GLU A 17 21.28 -9.00 13.70
N GLY A 18 21.32 -9.18 12.39
CA GLY A 18 21.32 -10.50 11.74
C GLY A 18 19.96 -10.99 11.26
N ALA A 19 18.86 -10.25 11.50
CA ALA A 19 17.56 -10.60 10.95
C ALA A 19 17.58 -10.51 9.42
N LEU A 20 17.12 -11.56 8.72
CA LEU A 20 16.99 -11.57 7.28
C LEU A 20 15.71 -10.84 6.86
N VAL A 21 15.80 -9.94 5.89
CA VAL A 21 14.65 -9.32 5.22
C VAL A 21 14.44 -9.97 3.86
N SER A 22 13.29 -10.59 3.62
CA SER A 22 12.88 -11.00 2.28
C SER A 22 12.13 -9.85 1.61
N ILE A 23 12.60 -9.43 0.46
CA ILE A 23 11.95 -8.41 -0.38
C ILE A 23 11.10 -9.13 -1.41
N LEU A 24 9.80 -8.87 -1.39
CA LEU A 24 8.84 -9.42 -2.34
C LEU A 24 8.66 -8.46 -3.51
N MET A 25 9.05 -8.89 -4.70
CA MET A 25 8.84 -8.17 -5.95
C MET A 25 8.05 -9.06 -6.91
N ASN A 26 6.75 -8.78 -7.06
CA ASN A 26 5.92 -9.41 -8.06
C ASN A 26 6.00 -8.62 -9.37
N CYS A 27 6.21 -9.30 -10.48
CA CYS A 27 6.38 -8.68 -11.79
C CYS A 27 5.45 -9.29 -12.84
N TYR A 28 4.79 -8.43 -13.58
CA TYR A 28 4.15 -8.76 -14.84
C TYR A 28 4.36 -7.62 -15.84
N ASN A 29 5.22 -7.85 -16.85
CA ASN A 29 5.57 -6.86 -17.87
C ASN A 29 6.09 -5.52 -17.30
N GLY A 30 7.10 -5.59 -16.44
CA GLY A 30 7.69 -4.47 -15.72
C GLY A 30 8.95 -3.88 -16.32
N GLU A 31 9.35 -4.29 -17.54
CA GLU A 31 10.68 -3.98 -18.12
C GLU A 31 11.08 -2.51 -18.04
N LYS A 32 10.10 -1.61 -18.11
CA LYS A 32 10.34 -0.17 -18.22
C LYS A 32 11.08 0.41 -17.01
N TYR A 33 10.74 -0.03 -15.80
CA TYR A 33 11.27 0.55 -14.55
C TYR A 33 12.03 -0.45 -13.70
N LEU A 34 11.99 -1.74 -14.06
CA LEU A 34 12.53 -2.84 -13.26
C LEU A 34 14.01 -2.67 -12.89
N ARG A 35 14.84 -2.09 -13.77
CA ARG A 35 16.26 -1.86 -13.47
C ARG A 35 16.44 -0.92 -12.28
N GLU A 36 15.74 0.21 -12.27
CA GLU A 36 15.81 1.18 -11.18
C GLU A 36 15.36 0.56 -9.85
N ALA A 37 14.29 -0.24 -9.88
CA ALA A 37 13.80 -0.94 -8.70
C ALA A 37 14.85 -1.92 -8.14
N ILE A 38 15.45 -2.79 -8.98
CA ILE A 38 16.49 -3.74 -8.57
C ILE A 38 17.74 -3.01 -8.05
N GLU A 39 18.21 -1.98 -8.74
CA GLU A 39 19.38 -1.20 -8.33
C GLU A 39 19.16 -0.50 -7.00
N SER A 40 17.93 -0.06 -6.71
CA SER A 40 17.57 0.52 -5.42
C SER A 40 17.68 -0.47 -4.25
N VAL A 41 17.43 -1.77 -4.53
CA VAL A 41 17.62 -2.85 -3.56
C VAL A 41 19.10 -3.17 -3.39
N LEU A 42 19.85 -3.26 -4.48
CA LEU A 42 21.29 -3.51 -4.44
C LEU A 42 22.06 -2.41 -3.69
N ALA A 43 21.55 -1.18 -3.73
CA ALA A 43 22.12 -0.02 -3.04
C ALA A 43 21.80 0.03 -1.53
N GLN A 44 21.03 -0.92 -0.97
CA GLN A 44 20.68 -0.90 0.45
C GLN A 44 21.93 -1.04 1.34
N THR A 45 22.04 -0.16 2.34
CA THR A 45 23.13 -0.20 3.35
C THR A 45 22.98 -1.39 4.32
N PHE A 46 21.76 -1.80 4.58
CA PHE A 46 21.46 -3.05 5.30
C PHE A 46 21.71 -4.23 4.37
N GLN A 47 22.65 -5.14 4.73
CA GLN A 47 23.14 -6.16 3.80
C GLN A 47 22.45 -7.52 3.91
N ASN A 48 21.75 -7.82 5.01
CA ASN A 48 21.15 -9.13 5.25
C ASN A 48 19.72 -9.21 4.68
N TRP A 49 19.64 -9.20 3.35
CA TRP A 49 18.38 -9.33 2.62
C TRP A 49 18.49 -10.34 1.48
N GLU A 50 17.35 -10.83 1.06
CA GLU A 50 17.12 -11.55 -0.20
C GLU A 50 16.01 -10.84 -1.00
N LEU A 51 16.08 -10.86 -2.32
CA LEU A 51 15.02 -10.41 -3.20
C LEU A 51 14.39 -11.61 -3.90
N ILE A 52 13.12 -11.84 -3.64
CA ILE A 52 12.31 -12.85 -4.31
C ILE A 52 11.56 -12.15 -5.45
N PHE A 53 12.06 -12.38 -6.66
CA PHE A 53 11.42 -11.90 -7.88
C PHE A 53 10.45 -12.98 -8.38
N TRP A 54 9.18 -12.70 -8.27
CA TRP A 54 8.11 -13.54 -8.78
C TRP A 54 7.69 -13.05 -10.16
N ASP A 55 8.16 -13.72 -11.20
CA ASP A 55 7.77 -13.44 -12.58
C ASP A 55 6.42 -14.08 -12.85
N ASN A 56 5.39 -13.29 -12.90
CA ASN A 56 4.00 -13.71 -13.06
C ASN A 56 3.63 -13.93 -14.54
N GLN A 57 4.48 -14.66 -15.27
CA GLN A 57 4.37 -14.93 -16.71
C GLN A 57 4.56 -13.68 -17.59
N SER A 58 5.61 -12.88 -17.32
CA SER A 58 5.95 -11.73 -18.16
C SER A 58 6.31 -12.17 -19.58
N THR A 59 5.87 -11.40 -20.56
CA THR A 59 6.12 -11.61 -22.00
C THR A 59 7.08 -10.60 -22.60
N ASP A 60 7.53 -9.61 -21.81
CA ASP A 60 8.50 -8.57 -22.15
C ASP A 60 9.94 -8.96 -21.73
N GLN A 61 10.85 -7.99 -21.60
CA GLN A 61 12.24 -8.24 -21.21
C GLN A 61 12.45 -8.39 -19.69
N SER A 62 11.40 -8.39 -18.86
CA SER A 62 11.52 -8.43 -17.39
C SER A 62 12.37 -9.59 -16.89
N ALA A 63 12.14 -10.82 -17.39
CA ALA A 63 12.91 -12.00 -17.03
C ALA A 63 14.40 -11.87 -17.40
N ASN A 64 14.69 -11.35 -18.59
CA ASN A 64 16.07 -11.17 -19.08
C ASN A 64 16.78 -10.07 -18.28
N ILE A 65 16.09 -8.98 -17.97
CA ILE A 65 16.60 -7.90 -17.12
C ILE A 65 17.00 -8.44 -15.76
N PHE A 66 16.10 -9.15 -15.07
CA PHE A 66 16.40 -9.69 -13.74
C PHE A 66 17.58 -10.68 -13.78
N LYS A 67 17.59 -11.62 -14.73
CA LYS A 67 18.64 -12.65 -14.87
C LYS A 67 20.01 -12.08 -15.30
N SER A 68 20.06 -10.83 -15.77
CA SER A 68 21.32 -10.16 -16.10
C SER A 68 22.15 -9.79 -14.86
N TYR A 69 21.53 -9.64 -13.69
CA TYR A 69 22.21 -9.41 -12.42
C TYR A 69 22.80 -10.70 -11.86
N LYS A 70 23.98 -10.62 -11.21
CA LYS A 70 24.73 -11.80 -10.71
C LYS A 70 24.87 -11.85 -9.19
N ASP A 71 24.07 -11.08 -8.45
CA ASP A 71 24.08 -11.11 -6.99
C ASP A 71 23.32 -12.37 -6.47
N PRO A 72 23.93 -13.20 -5.60
CA PRO A 72 23.31 -14.44 -5.12
C PRO A 72 22.10 -14.21 -4.22
N ARG A 73 21.86 -12.99 -3.75
CA ARG A 73 20.68 -12.61 -2.96
C ARG A 73 19.44 -12.41 -3.84
N LEU A 74 19.61 -12.30 -5.17
CA LEU A 74 18.52 -12.18 -6.14
C LEU A 74 18.05 -13.57 -6.54
N LYS A 75 16.80 -13.89 -6.25
CA LYS A 75 16.19 -15.20 -6.50
C LYS A 75 15.02 -15.07 -7.47
N TYR A 76 15.13 -15.70 -8.64
CA TYR A 76 14.13 -15.70 -9.69
C TYR A 76 13.19 -16.90 -9.55
N PHE A 77 11.89 -16.65 -9.58
CA PHE A 77 10.85 -17.68 -9.65
C PHE A 77 9.88 -17.33 -10.78
N LEU A 78 9.63 -18.29 -11.66
CA LEU A 78 8.60 -18.19 -12.69
C LEU A 78 7.30 -18.77 -12.17
N SER A 79 6.23 -18.00 -12.23
CA SER A 79 4.89 -18.52 -11.91
C SER A 79 4.51 -19.64 -12.87
N PRO A 80 3.90 -20.74 -12.41
CA PRO A 80 3.42 -21.80 -13.31
C PRO A 80 2.30 -21.31 -14.24
N GLU A 81 1.53 -20.32 -13.80
CA GLU A 81 0.46 -19.69 -14.55
C GLU A 81 0.37 -18.20 -14.23
N HIS A 82 -0.23 -17.42 -15.11
CA HIS A 82 -0.52 -16.02 -14.83
C HIS A 82 -1.66 -15.91 -13.82
N THR A 83 -1.42 -15.12 -12.77
CA THR A 83 -2.44 -14.74 -11.79
C THR A 83 -2.56 -13.21 -11.75
N ASP A 84 -3.52 -12.70 -11.00
CA ASP A 84 -3.54 -11.29 -10.67
C ASP A 84 -2.43 -10.93 -9.64
N LEU A 85 -2.32 -9.65 -9.27
CA LEU A 85 -1.28 -9.17 -8.34
C LEU A 85 -1.39 -9.84 -6.96
N GLY A 86 -2.62 -9.99 -6.44
CA GLY A 86 -2.85 -10.64 -5.15
C GLY A 86 -2.47 -12.11 -5.16
N GLY A 87 -2.86 -12.82 -6.22
CA GLY A 87 -2.46 -14.22 -6.45
C GLY A 87 -0.95 -14.38 -6.58
N GLY A 88 -0.30 -13.51 -7.36
CA GLY A 88 1.16 -13.50 -7.51
C GLY A 88 1.87 -13.28 -6.17
N ARG A 89 1.45 -12.30 -5.37
CA ARG A 89 2.01 -12.06 -4.02
C ARG A 89 1.77 -13.25 -3.07
N ALA A 90 0.58 -13.87 -3.11
CA ALA A 90 0.26 -15.03 -2.30
C ALA A 90 1.15 -16.24 -2.65
N ASN A 91 1.35 -16.51 -3.94
CA ASN A 91 2.21 -17.57 -4.42
C ASN A 91 3.69 -17.31 -4.08
N ALA A 92 4.16 -16.08 -4.26
CA ALA A 92 5.53 -15.68 -3.94
C ALA A 92 5.84 -15.75 -2.43
N PHE A 93 4.84 -15.55 -1.56
CA PHE A 93 5.02 -15.55 -0.10
C PHE A 93 5.65 -16.85 0.44
N GLN A 94 5.42 -17.98 -0.22
CA GLN A 94 5.98 -19.28 0.17
C GLN A 94 7.50 -19.34 0.06
N HIS A 95 8.10 -18.51 -0.79
CA HIS A 95 9.53 -18.47 -1.06
C HIS A 95 10.29 -17.47 -0.19
N LEU A 96 9.57 -16.65 0.60
CA LEU A 96 10.19 -15.67 1.49
C LEU A 96 10.71 -16.37 2.75
N THR A 97 12.01 -16.30 3.01
CA THR A 97 12.63 -17.02 4.15
C THR A 97 12.94 -16.11 5.34
N GLY A 98 12.94 -14.78 5.13
CA GLY A 98 13.30 -13.77 6.12
C GLY A 98 12.36 -13.68 7.32
N GLU A 99 12.88 -13.14 8.42
CA GLU A 99 12.10 -12.79 9.61
C GLU A 99 11.15 -11.61 9.30
N PHE A 100 11.61 -10.67 8.49
CA PHE A 100 10.84 -9.53 8.03
C PHE A 100 10.61 -9.64 6.52
N ILE A 101 9.45 -9.15 6.10
CA ILE A 101 9.07 -9.09 4.68
C ILE A 101 8.86 -7.63 4.30
N ALA A 102 9.46 -7.22 3.20
CA ALA A 102 9.27 -5.90 2.62
C ALA A 102 8.65 -6.03 1.22
N ILE A 103 7.82 -5.07 0.82
CA ILE A 103 7.17 -5.07 -0.50
C ILE A 103 7.82 -3.98 -1.35
N LEU A 104 8.18 -4.34 -2.59
CA LEU A 104 8.63 -3.38 -3.60
C LEU A 104 8.03 -3.75 -4.94
N ASP A 105 7.24 -2.85 -5.50
CA ASP A 105 6.70 -3.00 -6.85
C ASP A 105 7.78 -2.61 -7.89
N THR A 106 7.66 -3.12 -9.12
CA THR A 106 8.71 -3.01 -10.16
C THR A 106 8.91 -1.60 -10.69
N ASP A 107 8.02 -0.67 -10.37
CA ASP A 107 8.01 0.73 -10.79
C ASP A 107 8.39 1.73 -9.68
N ASP A 108 8.64 1.23 -8.46
CA ASP A 108 8.99 2.03 -7.30
C ASP A 108 10.50 1.97 -6.97
N ILE A 109 10.95 2.87 -6.10
CA ILE A 109 12.36 3.02 -5.76
C ILE A 109 12.52 3.14 -4.25
N TRP A 110 13.54 2.50 -3.69
CA TRP A 110 13.95 2.68 -2.30
C TRP A 110 15.20 3.56 -2.17
N PHE A 111 15.24 4.37 -1.11
CA PHE A 111 16.48 5.04 -0.71
C PHE A 111 17.41 4.08 0.03
N PRO A 112 18.74 4.28 -0.05
CA PRO A 112 19.72 3.30 0.42
C PRO A 112 19.60 2.89 1.89
N LYS A 113 19.08 3.76 2.76
CA LYS A 113 18.96 3.51 4.20
C LYS A 113 17.63 2.95 4.65
N LYS A 114 16.74 2.56 3.72
CA LYS A 114 15.37 2.16 4.08
C LYS A 114 15.35 1.00 5.09
N LEU A 115 15.97 -0.11 4.76
CA LEU A 115 15.97 -1.28 5.63
C LEU A 115 16.77 -1.03 6.91
N GLU A 116 17.92 -0.34 6.85
CA GLU A 116 18.73 0.06 8.00
C GLU A 116 17.93 0.84 9.05
N LYS A 117 16.98 1.69 8.58
CA LYS A 117 16.17 2.55 9.45
C LYS A 117 14.89 1.88 9.94
N GLN A 118 14.28 1.02 9.14
CA GLN A 118 13.00 0.39 9.50
C GLN A 118 13.18 -0.87 10.35
N VAL A 119 14.17 -1.72 10.06
CA VAL A 119 14.37 -3.00 10.77
C VAL A 119 14.56 -2.81 12.28
N PRO A 120 15.34 -1.84 12.77
CA PRO A 120 15.49 -1.61 14.22
C PRO A 120 14.19 -1.23 14.94
N LEU A 121 13.18 -0.71 14.22
CA LEU A 121 11.89 -0.33 14.83
C LEU A 121 11.02 -1.53 15.23
N PHE A 122 11.41 -2.76 14.87
CA PHE A 122 10.78 -3.98 15.36
C PHE A 122 11.29 -4.37 16.77
N GLU A 123 11.44 -3.40 17.66
CA GLU A 123 11.97 -3.55 19.01
C GLU A 123 11.15 -4.49 19.90
N SER A 124 9.83 -4.52 19.69
CA SER A 124 8.87 -5.31 20.44
C SER A 124 8.19 -6.34 19.54
N PRO A 125 7.92 -7.56 20.03
CA PRO A 125 7.13 -8.55 19.31
C PRO A 125 5.70 -8.07 18.93
N GLU A 126 5.19 -7.06 19.63
CA GLU A 126 3.89 -6.45 19.32
C GLU A 126 3.91 -5.61 18.05
N ILE A 127 5.09 -5.10 17.63
CA ILE A 127 5.23 -4.35 16.37
C ILE A 127 5.28 -5.36 15.23
N GLY A 128 4.18 -5.44 14.50
CA GLY A 128 4.03 -6.33 13.34
C GLY A 128 4.25 -5.63 12.02
N ILE A 129 4.16 -4.28 11.98
CA ILE A 129 4.26 -3.48 10.77
C ILE A 129 5.12 -2.25 11.06
N VAL A 130 6.02 -1.93 10.14
CA VAL A 130 6.78 -0.67 10.12
C VAL A 130 6.61 -0.04 8.75
N ILE A 131 6.24 1.23 8.72
CA ILE A 131 6.17 2.05 7.51
C ILE A 131 7.11 3.24 7.60
N CYS A 132 7.41 3.88 6.48
CA CYS A 132 8.20 5.12 6.41
C CYS A 132 7.48 6.18 5.60
N ASP A 133 8.03 7.40 5.53
CA ASP A 133 7.55 8.38 4.57
C ASP A 133 8.05 8.04 3.15
N THR A 134 7.32 8.49 2.13
CA THR A 134 7.62 8.25 0.72
C THR A 134 7.41 9.52 -0.09
N LEU A 135 8.10 9.62 -1.22
CA LEU A 135 7.85 10.65 -2.23
C LEU A 135 6.95 10.09 -3.33
N PHE A 136 5.83 10.72 -3.55
CA PHE A 136 5.15 10.61 -4.83
C PHE A 136 5.91 11.43 -5.86
N PHE A 137 6.31 10.81 -6.96
CA PHE A 137 7.10 11.49 -7.97
C PHE A 137 6.66 11.14 -9.40
N ASN A 138 6.80 12.10 -10.27
CA ASN A 138 6.72 11.96 -11.72
C ASN A 138 7.83 12.80 -12.36
N GLU A 139 7.80 13.00 -13.67
CA GLU A 139 8.82 13.79 -14.39
C GLU A 139 8.87 15.28 -13.98
N GLU A 140 7.79 15.81 -13.40
CA GLU A 140 7.66 17.24 -13.11
C GLU A 140 7.70 17.58 -11.62
N THR A 141 7.27 16.67 -10.75
CA THR A 141 7.02 16.96 -9.33
C THR A 141 7.42 15.83 -8.41
N GLU A 142 7.87 16.21 -7.21
CA GLU A 142 8.04 15.28 -6.08
C GLU A 142 7.37 15.86 -4.83
N LYS A 143 6.69 14.98 -4.08
CA LYS A 143 6.04 15.39 -2.84
C LYS A 143 5.97 14.27 -1.81
N ALA A 144 6.36 14.57 -0.57
CA ALA A 144 6.24 13.63 0.53
C ALA A 144 4.78 13.36 0.89
N LEU A 145 4.47 12.09 1.17
CA LEU A 145 3.13 11.64 1.58
C LEU A 145 2.73 12.29 2.92
N TYR A 146 3.59 12.22 3.90
CA TYR A 146 3.31 12.77 5.23
C TYR A 146 3.97 14.13 5.46
N GLY A 147 5.20 14.32 4.98
CA GLY A 147 5.96 15.55 5.21
C GLY A 147 6.10 15.84 6.71
N ASN A 148 5.56 16.99 7.15
CA ASN A 148 5.58 17.36 8.57
C ASN A 148 4.44 16.74 9.41
N LYS A 149 3.54 15.94 8.80
CA LYS A 149 2.44 15.29 9.49
C LYS A 149 2.75 13.82 9.68
N HIS A 150 2.87 13.37 10.91
CA HIS A 150 3.09 11.95 11.18
C HIS A 150 1.78 11.18 11.11
N PRO A 151 1.78 9.97 10.50
CA PRO A 151 0.62 9.08 10.51
C PRO A 151 0.36 8.54 11.92
N HIS A 152 -0.79 7.93 12.10
CA HIS A 152 -1.09 7.21 13.35
C HIS A 152 -0.17 6.01 13.52
N THR A 153 0.23 5.72 14.76
CA THR A 153 1.05 4.57 15.15
C THR A 153 0.40 3.78 16.30
N GLY A 154 0.96 2.64 16.67
CA GLY A 154 0.40 1.76 17.68
C GLY A 154 -0.77 0.93 17.13
N SER A 155 -1.88 0.85 17.85
CA SER A 155 -3.09 0.15 17.43
C SER A 155 -3.89 0.99 16.44
N VAL A 156 -3.72 0.74 15.16
CA VAL A 156 -4.22 1.61 14.07
C VAL A 156 -5.36 0.99 13.25
N PHE A 157 -5.83 -0.21 13.58
CA PHE A 157 -6.82 -0.93 12.79
C PHE A 157 -8.06 -0.08 12.43
N GLU A 158 -8.70 0.53 13.42
CA GLU A 158 -9.90 1.35 13.20
C GLU A 158 -9.61 2.61 12.37
N LYS A 159 -8.40 3.15 12.49
CA LYS A 159 -7.96 4.30 11.70
C LYS A 159 -7.74 3.93 10.24
N LEU A 160 -7.09 2.80 9.99
CA LEU A 160 -6.86 2.29 8.64
C LEU A 160 -8.17 1.93 7.93
N MET A 161 -9.15 1.37 8.65
CA MET A 161 -10.48 1.14 8.09
C MET A 161 -11.17 2.44 7.64
N THR A 162 -11.03 3.52 8.39
CA THR A 162 -11.73 4.77 8.10
C THR A 162 -10.97 5.71 7.18
N ASN A 163 -9.65 5.59 7.15
CA ASN A 163 -8.75 6.37 6.29
C ASN A 163 -7.45 5.58 6.10
N TYR A 164 -7.32 4.90 4.98
CA TYR A 164 -6.09 4.19 4.64
C TYR A 164 -5.00 5.20 4.24
N PHE A 165 -3.89 5.12 4.95
CA PHE A 165 -2.79 6.09 4.81
C PHE A 165 -1.43 5.43 4.52
N VAL A 166 -1.39 4.13 4.21
CA VAL A 166 -0.15 3.39 3.95
C VAL A 166 0.11 3.30 2.45
N SER A 167 1.36 3.45 2.04
CA SER A 167 1.80 3.24 0.67
C SER A 167 2.61 1.94 0.59
N SER A 168 2.38 1.13 -0.44
CA SER A 168 2.86 -0.26 -0.57
C SER A 168 4.37 -0.38 -0.41
N GLU A 169 5.14 0.46 -1.09
CA GLU A 169 6.61 0.45 -1.12
C GLU A 169 7.25 0.83 0.24
N THR A 170 6.44 1.38 1.17
CA THR A 170 6.93 1.73 2.51
C THR A 170 6.89 0.57 3.49
N ILE A 171 6.14 -0.49 3.17
CA ILE A 171 5.76 -1.55 4.10
C ILE A 171 6.94 -2.49 4.37
N VAL A 172 7.23 -2.69 5.65
CA VAL A 172 7.95 -3.85 6.18
C VAL A 172 7.08 -4.49 7.24
N PHE A 173 6.95 -5.81 7.25
CA PHE A 173 6.16 -6.51 8.27
C PHE A 173 6.85 -7.77 8.79
N ARG A 174 6.48 -8.18 10.00
CA ARG A 174 7.01 -9.37 10.63
C ARG A 174 6.32 -10.63 10.07
N LYS A 175 7.09 -11.56 9.47
CA LYS A 175 6.57 -12.80 8.90
C LYS A 175 5.78 -13.63 9.90
N SER A 176 6.28 -13.76 11.14
CA SER A 176 5.60 -14.51 12.20
C SER A 176 4.24 -13.92 12.60
N THR A 177 4.02 -12.61 12.38
CA THR A 177 2.70 -11.98 12.56
C THR A 177 1.78 -12.32 11.40
N ALA A 178 2.27 -12.28 10.16
CA ALA A 178 1.49 -12.64 8.99
C ALA A 178 1.06 -14.13 9.01
N LEU A 179 1.88 -15.01 9.53
CA LEU A 179 1.56 -16.44 9.68
C LEU A 179 0.47 -16.73 10.73
N LYS A 180 0.07 -15.75 11.55
CA LYS A 180 -1.09 -15.87 12.45
C LYS A 180 -2.41 -15.60 11.74
N LEU A 181 -2.37 -14.99 10.55
CA LEU A 181 -3.54 -14.79 9.71
C LEU A 181 -3.85 -16.10 8.97
N PRO A 182 -5.11 -16.36 8.60
CA PRO A 182 -5.48 -17.51 7.77
C PRO A 182 -4.67 -17.58 6.45
N ARG A 183 -4.28 -16.40 5.94
CA ARG A 183 -3.42 -16.20 4.76
C ARG A 183 -2.76 -14.84 4.86
N ALA A 184 -1.51 -14.71 4.45
CA ALA A 184 -0.81 -13.42 4.39
C ALA A 184 -1.42 -12.55 3.29
N PHE A 185 -1.33 -12.96 2.05
CA PHE A 185 -2.02 -12.33 0.91
C PHE A 185 -3.24 -13.15 0.54
N ASP A 186 -4.30 -12.47 0.10
CA ASP A 186 -5.56 -13.09 -0.29
C ASP A 186 -5.73 -13.04 -1.81
N HIS A 187 -5.94 -14.21 -2.43
CA HIS A 187 -6.13 -14.33 -3.88
C HIS A 187 -7.38 -13.61 -4.40
N ASP A 188 -8.34 -13.30 -3.53
CA ASP A 188 -9.57 -12.60 -3.93
C ASP A 188 -9.37 -11.10 -4.15
N PHE A 189 -8.19 -10.52 -3.76
CA PHE A 189 -7.91 -9.10 -3.81
C PHE A 189 -6.69 -8.78 -4.64
N ASN A 190 -6.92 -8.20 -5.81
CA ASN A 190 -5.89 -7.79 -6.74
C ASN A 190 -5.39 -6.37 -6.45
N PHE A 191 -6.28 -5.40 -6.53
CA PHE A 191 -5.95 -3.98 -6.45
C PHE A 191 -5.73 -3.48 -5.01
N ILE A 192 -6.28 -4.17 -4.03
CA ILE A 192 -6.19 -3.81 -2.61
C ILE A 192 -5.39 -4.85 -1.80
N SER A 193 -4.50 -5.60 -2.43
CA SER A 193 -3.80 -6.70 -1.75
C SER A 193 -2.88 -6.21 -0.61
N ASP A 194 -2.29 -5.02 -0.72
CA ASP A 194 -1.54 -4.35 0.34
C ASP A 194 -2.46 -3.82 1.45
N PHE A 195 -3.58 -3.20 1.08
CA PHE A 195 -4.61 -2.75 2.02
C PHE A 195 -5.13 -3.94 2.85
N ASP A 196 -5.52 -5.03 2.19
CA ASP A 196 -6.02 -6.23 2.85
C ASP A 196 -5.01 -6.77 3.88
N LEU A 197 -3.75 -6.96 3.45
CA LEU A 197 -2.67 -7.42 4.33
C LEU A 197 -2.50 -6.50 5.54
N VAL A 198 -2.30 -5.19 5.29
CA VAL A 198 -1.97 -4.22 6.35
C VAL A 198 -3.11 -4.06 7.34
N VAL A 199 -4.35 -3.98 6.87
CA VAL A 199 -5.51 -3.85 7.75
C VAL A 199 -5.68 -5.10 8.61
N ARG A 200 -5.55 -6.31 8.06
CA ARG A 200 -5.64 -7.56 8.83
C ARG A 200 -4.49 -7.72 9.82
N LEU A 201 -3.25 -7.36 9.44
CA LEU A 201 -2.11 -7.35 10.36
C LEU A 201 -2.30 -6.36 11.52
N SER A 202 -2.82 -5.16 11.22
CA SER A 202 -3.03 -4.12 12.24
C SER A 202 -4.11 -4.48 13.28
N ARG A 203 -4.97 -5.44 12.98
CA ARG A 203 -5.94 -5.98 13.94
C ARG A 203 -5.27 -6.80 15.04
N ILE A 204 -4.14 -7.43 14.74
CA ILE A 204 -3.43 -8.36 15.64
C ILE A 204 -2.05 -7.87 16.08
N SER A 205 -1.62 -6.71 15.62
CA SER A 205 -0.31 -6.14 15.94
C SER A 205 -0.32 -4.62 15.91
N LYS A 206 0.76 -4.01 16.39
CA LYS A 206 0.98 -2.57 16.37
C LYS A 206 1.77 -2.17 15.12
N MET A 207 1.58 -0.90 14.70
CA MET A 207 2.33 -0.27 13.62
C MET A 207 3.31 0.75 14.19
N ALA A 208 4.55 0.77 13.68
CA ALA A 208 5.52 1.82 13.91
C ALA A 208 5.78 2.62 12.63
N PHE A 209 6.32 3.82 12.79
CA PHE A 209 6.60 4.76 11.70
C PHE A 209 8.03 5.29 11.78
N CYS A 210 8.77 5.20 10.69
CA CYS A 210 10.04 5.87 10.48
C CYS A 210 9.78 7.23 9.80
N PRO A 211 10.11 8.37 10.44
CA PRO A 211 9.75 9.68 9.93
C PRO A 211 10.65 10.19 8.78
N GLU A 212 11.51 9.35 8.25
CA GLU A 212 12.38 9.67 7.13
C GLU A 212 11.72 9.26 5.81
N VAL A 213 11.95 10.05 4.75
CA VAL A 213 11.57 9.68 3.39
C VAL A 213 12.55 8.61 2.91
N LEU A 214 12.08 7.38 2.78
CA LEU A 214 12.92 6.22 2.48
C LEU A 214 12.47 5.43 1.25
N ALA A 215 11.40 5.88 0.59
CA ALA A 215 10.90 5.28 -0.65
C ALA A 215 10.38 6.35 -1.60
N LYS A 216 10.19 5.96 -2.87
CA LYS A 216 9.54 6.76 -3.90
C LYS A 216 8.49 5.91 -4.60
N TRP A 217 7.26 6.43 -4.66
CA TRP A 217 6.18 5.87 -5.45
C TRP A 217 6.07 6.61 -6.78
N ARG A 218 6.21 5.88 -7.88
CA ARG A 218 6.16 6.45 -9.23
C ARG A 218 4.72 6.63 -9.68
N VAL A 219 4.37 7.87 -10.05
CA VAL A 219 3.07 8.22 -10.62
C VAL A 219 3.19 8.26 -12.14
N HIS A 220 2.52 7.33 -12.81
CA HIS A 220 2.48 7.27 -14.27
C HIS A 220 1.10 6.80 -14.77
N GLY A 221 0.84 6.98 -16.07
CA GLY A 221 -0.49 6.73 -16.66
C GLY A 221 -0.98 5.28 -16.57
N GLU A 222 -0.06 4.32 -16.41
CA GLU A 222 -0.37 2.89 -16.30
C GLU A 222 -0.55 2.43 -14.84
N SER A 223 -0.32 3.31 -13.84
CA SER A 223 -0.54 2.97 -12.44
C SER A 223 -1.98 2.55 -12.19
N HIS A 224 -2.18 1.38 -11.60
CA HIS A 224 -3.50 0.77 -11.39
C HIS A 224 -4.47 1.69 -10.63
N SER A 225 -3.97 2.43 -9.64
CA SER A 225 -4.77 3.36 -8.82
C SER A 225 -5.49 4.44 -9.63
N TRP A 226 -4.92 4.84 -10.78
CA TRP A 226 -5.50 5.84 -11.66
C TRP A 226 -6.35 5.25 -12.77
N LYS A 227 -5.97 4.06 -13.24
CA LYS A 227 -6.60 3.40 -14.39
C LYS A 227 -7.91 2.71 -14.02
N TYR A 228 -8.00 2.15 -12.83
CA TYR A 228 -9.11 1.30 -12.39
C TYR A 228 -9.77 1.71 -11.06
N PRO A 229 -10.14 2.99 -10.86
CA PRO A 229 -10.61 3.47 -9.54
C PRO A 229 -11.88 2.78 -9.05
N LEU A 230 -12.79 2.34 -9.93
CA LEU A 230 -13.98 1.59 -9.51
C LEU A 230 -13.65 0.19 -9.02
N THR A 231 -12.67 -0.48 -9.61
CA THR A 231 -12.26 -1.82 -9.16
C THR A 231 -11.73 -1.79 -7.73
N PHE A 232 -10.98 -0.74 -7.35
CA PHE A 232 -10.59 -0.53 -5.95
C PHE A 232 -11.79 -0.44 -5.02
N VAL A 233 -12.83 0.28 -5.42
CA VAL A 233 -14.07 0.41 -4.63
C VAL A 233 -14.79 -0.92 -4.50
N GLU A 234 -14.92 -1.66 -5.60
CA GLU A 234 -15.58 -2.97 -5.65
C GLU A 234 -14.85 -4.01 -4.81
N GLU A 235 -13.52 -4.02 -4.85
CA GLU A 235 -12.72 -4.91 -3.99
C GLU A 235 -12.85 -4.55 -2.51
N LYS A 236 -12.85 -3.26 -2.16
CA LYS A 236 -13.11 -2.81 -0.79
C LYS A 236 -14.50 -3.22 -0.28
N GLU A 237 -15.52 -3.15 -1.13
CA GLU A 237 -16.88 -3.61 -0.78
C GLU A 237 -16.90 -5.13 -0.54
N ARG A 238 -16.24 -5.91 -1.43
CA ARG A 238 -16.08 -7.36 -1.23
C ARG A 238 -15.29 -7.67 0.04
N TRP A 239 -14.25 -6.87 0.34
CA TRP A 239 -13.44 -7.03 1.53
C TRP A 239 -14.29 -6.94 2.81
N ILE A 240 -15.14 -5.92 2.96
CA ILE A 240 -16.05 -5.81 4.12
C ILE A 240 -16.99 -7.02 4.22
N MET A 241 -17.58 -7.46 3.09
CA MET A 241 -18.46 -8.63 3.09
C MET A 241 -17.72 -9.88 3.56
N LYS A 242 -16.49 -10.08 3.10
CA LYS A 242 -15.63 -11.20 3.49
C LYS A 242 -15.27 -11.15 4.97
N GLN A 243 -14.88 -9.99 5.52
CA GLN A 243 -14.59 -9.84 6.94
C GLN A 243 -15.81 -10.16 7.83
N VAL A 244 -17.01 -9.77 7.42
CA VAL A 244 -18.25 -10.08 8.16
C VAL A 244 -18.60 -11.57 8.04
N ALA A 245 -18.33 -12.20 6.91
CA ALA A 245 -18.57 -13.63 6.71
C ALA A 245 -17.60 -14.49 7.54
N GLU A 246 -16.33 -14.09 7.60
CA GLU A 246 -15.29 -14.80 8.37
C GLU A 246 -15.40 -14.58 9.89
N ASP A 247 -15.90 -13.41 10.32
CA ASP A 247 -16.13 -13.06 11.72
C ASP A 247 -17.49 -12.36 11.88
N PRO A 248 -18.57 -13.09 12.21
CA PRO A 248 -19.91 -12.50 12.41
C PRO A 248 -19.96 -11.39 13.47
N SER A 249 -19.03 -11.37 14.44
CA SER A 249 -18.94 -10.32 15.46
C SER A 249 -18.41 -9.01 14.89
N PHE A 250 -17.70 -9.04 13.75
CA PHE A 250 -17.06 -7.89 13.12
C PHE A 250 -18.03 -6.74 12.84
N SER A 251 -19.21 -7.06 12.32
CA SER A 251 -20.24 -6.06 12.00
C SER A 251 -20.76 -5.31 13.24
N LYS A 252 -20.85 -6.00 14.40
CA LYS A 252 -21.25 -5.39 15.66
C LYS A 252 -20.12 -4.57 16.28
N GLN A 253 -18.92 -5.14 16.32
CA GLN A 253 -17.74 -4.53 16.95
C GLN A 253 -17.31 -3.26 16.23
N TYR A 254 -17.29 -3.27 14.89
CA TYR A 254 -16.78 -2.19 14.05
C TYR A 254 -17.86 -1.44 13.26
N LYS A 255 -19.09 -1.43 13.78
CA LYS A 255 -20.26 -0.80 13.13
C LYS A 255 -19.99 0.63 12.65
N LYS A 256 -19.36 1.47 13.50
CA LYS A 256 -19.03 2.85 13.17
C LYS A 256 -18.02 2.94 12.03
N GLN A 257 -16.97 2.14 12.08
CA GLN A 257 -15.91 2.09 11.09
C GLN A 257 -16.45 1.62 9.74
N ILE A 258 -17.29 0.59 9.72
CA ILE A 258 -17.95 0.08 8.51
C ILE A 258 -18.83 1.16 7.86
N ILE A 259 -19.58 1.93 8.67
CA ILE A 259 -20.38 3.04 8.13
C ILE A 259 -19.50 4.09 7.44
N ILE A 260 -18.39 4.50 8.06
CA ILE A 260 -17.45 5.47 7.49
C ILE A 260 -16.77 4.89 6.23
N PHE A 261 -16.35 3.64 6.29
CA PHE A 261 -15.72 2.92 5.18
C PHE A 261 -16.65 2.89 3.95
N ASN A 262 -17.90 2.47 4.13
CA ASN A 262 -18.89 2.44 3.06
C ASN A 262 -19.22 3.85 2.53
N SER A 263 -19.28 4.85 3.42
CA SER A 263 -19.47 6.25 3.03
C SER A 263 -18.34 6.71 2.10
N THR A 264 -17.09 6.36 2.41
CA THR A 264 -15.95 6.69 1.55
C THR A 264 -16.06 5.99 0.18
N ASN A 265 -16.44 4.71 0.14
CA ASN A 265 -16.64 3.99 -1.12
C ASN A 265 -17.75 4.63 -1.97
N PHE A 266 -18.88 5.03 -1.38
CA PHE A 266 -19.93 5.73 -2.10
C PHE A 266 -19.48 7.08 -2.63
N ARG A 267 -18.66 7.81 -1.86
CA ARG A 267 -18.04 9.06 -2.31
C ARG A 267 -17.13 8.85 -3.52
N ASP A 268 -16.28 7.83 -3.49
CA ASP A 268 -15.36 7.52 -4.58
C ASP A 268 -16.12 7.14 -5.85
N ARG A 269 -17.24 6.38 -5.73
CA ARG A 269 -18.15 6.11 -6.85
C ARG A 269 -18.78 7.39 -7.40
N ALA A 270 -19.29 8.27 -6.55
CA ALA A 270 -19.89 9.54 -6.98
C ALA A 270 -18.87 10.42 -7.71
N VAL A 271 -17.64 10.53 -7.19
CA VAL A 271 -16.53 11.25 -7.83
C VAL A 271 -16.26 10.67 -9.23
N PHE A 272 -16.22 9.35 -9.37
CA PHE A 272 -16.00 8.70 -10.66
C PHE A 272 -17.11 9.01 -11.65
N GLU A 273 -18.37 8.90 -11.25
CA GLU A 273 -19.53 9.17 -12.11
C GLU A 273 -19.57 10.63 -12.59
N ILE A 274 -19.30 11.59 -11.69
CA ILE A 274 -19.23 13.02 -12.04
C ILE A 274 -18.07 13.28 -13.01
N ARG A 275 -16.88 12.75 -12.71
CA ARG A 275 -15.68 12.99 -13.51
C ARG A 275 -15.83 12.49 -14.96
N ASN A 276 -16.45 11.33 -15.12
CA ASN A 276 -16.61 10.71 -16.43
C ASN A 276 -17.91 11.11 -17.13
N ASN A 277 -18.70 11.99 -16.51
CA ASN A 277 -20.01 12.43 -17.02
C ASN A 277 -20.92 11.25 -17.45
N ARG A 278 -20.83 10.11 -16.74
CA ARG A 278 -21.51 8.87 -17.12
C ARG A 278 -22.94 8.79 -16.63
N ASN A 279 -23.15 9.02 -15.32
CA ASN A 279 -24.46 8.80 -14.69
C ASN A 279 -24.68 9.78 -13.53
N ARG A 280 -25.28 10.93 -13.82
CA ARG A 280 -25.57 11.94 -12.78
C ARG A 280 -26.57 11.46 -11.73
N PHE A 281 -27.57 10.68 -12.10
CA PHE A 281 -28.50 10.09 -11.13
C PHE A 281 -27.79 9.09 -10.22
N GLY A 282 -26.90 8.26 -10.77
CA GLY A 282 -26.04 7.37 -9.99
C GLY A 282 -25.12 8.15 -9.05
N ALA A 283 -24.55 9.26 -9.49
CA ALA A 283 -23.75 10.13 -8.64
C ALA A 283 -24.56 10.68 -7.46
N VAL A 284 -25.73 11.25 -7.70
CA VAL A 284 -26.66 11.73 -6.65
C VAL A 284 -27.00 10.60 -5.66
N HIS A 285 -27.37 9.42 -6.18
CA HIS A 285 -27.71 8.27 -5.36
C HIS A 285 -26.53 7.86 -4.46
N ASN A 286 -25.32 7.81 -5.00
CA ASN A 286 -24.11 7.50 -4.22
C ASN A 286 -23.82 8.58 -3.18
N VAL A 287 -23.95 9.87 -3.51
CA VAL A 287 -23.76 10.95 -2.53
C VAL A 287 -24.77 10.84 -1.37
N ILE A 288 -26.04 10.54 -1.65
CA ILE A 288 -27.06 10.33 -0.57
C ILE A 288 -26.65 9.17 0.33
N LYS A 289 -26.11 8.09 -0.22
CA LYS A 289 -25.63 6.92 0.55
C LYS A 289 -24.44 7.21 1.45
N THR A 290 -23.68 8.30 1.22
CA THR A 290 -22.60 8.71 2.15
C THR A 290 -23.14 9.13 3.51
N ARG A 291 -24.45 9.39 3.64
CA ARG A 291 -25.10 9.92 4.86
C ARG A 291 -24.51 11.27 5.30
N PHE A 292 -23.85 11.97 4.42
CA PHE A 292 -23.23 13.29 4.67
C PHE A 292 -22.33 13.30 5.92
N ILE A 293 -21.54 12.24 6.09
CA ILE A 293 -20.59 12.11 7.21
C ILE A 293 -19.46 13.14 7.07
N ASP A 294 -19.13 13.54 5.83
CA ASP A 294 -18.07 14.49 5.52
C ASP A 294 -18.66 15.71 4.80
N TRP A 295 -18.15 16.92 5.10
CA TRP A 295 -18.59 18.16 4.45
C TRP A 295 -18.39 18.15 2.92
N ARG A 296 -17.42 17.36 2.43
CA ARG A 296 -17.19 17.16 0.99
C ARG A 296 -18.36 16.52 0.26
N ASP A 297 -19.21 15.77 0.97
CA ASP A 297 -20.40 15.14 0.39
C ASP A 297 -21.44 16.18 -0.07
N TRP A 298 -21.55 17.31 0.65
CA TRP A 298 -22.38 18.44 0.25
C TRP A 298 -21.87 19.11 -1.02
N ILE A 299 -20.54 19.27 -1.14
CA ILE A 299 -19.93 19.80 -2.37
C ILE A 299 -20.22 18.86 -3.55
N LEU A 300 -20.06 17.56 -3.37
CA LEU A 300 -20.34 16.58 -4.42
C LEU A 300 -21.82 16.62 -4.84
N LEU A 301 -22.74 16.77 -3.89
CA LEU A 301 -24.16 16.90 -4.19
C LEU A 301 -24.42 18.11 -5.10
N VAL A 302 -23.85 19.27 -4.76
CA VAL A 302 -23.97 20.47 -5.61
C VAL A 302 -23.36 20.23 -7.00
N LEU A 303 -22.19 19.60 -7.07
CA LEU A 303 -21.54 19.28 -8.35
C LEU A 303 -22.37 18.35 -9.23
N CYS A 304 -23.20 17.47 -8.68
CA CYS A 304 -24.09 16.61 -9.46
C CYS A 304 -25.06 17.41 -10.34
N PHE A 305 -25.44 18.62 -9.95
CA PHE A 305 -26.42 19.45 -10.65
C PHE A 305 -25.80 20.57 -11.51
N LEU A 306 -24.49 20.83 -11.40
CA LEU A 306 -23.83 21.87 -12.16
C LEU A 306 -23.47 21.39 -13.58
N PRO A 307 -23.69 22.22 -14.62
CA PRO A 307 -23.09 21.99 -15.94
C PRO A 307 -21.56 22.06 -15.77
N PHE A 308 -20.82 21.26 -16.55
CA PHE A 308 -19.35 21.21 -16.52
C PHE A 308 -18.74 20.76 -15.17
N SER A 309 -19.51 20.12 -14.31
CA SER A 309 -19.03 19.59 -13.00
C SER A 309 -17.82 18.66 -13.13
N ASN A 310 -17.73 17.90 -14.22
CA ASN A 310 -16.57 17.06 -14.55
C ASN A 310 -15.27 17.88 -14.72
N ILE A 311 -15.35 19.06 -15.35
CA ILE A 311 -14.21 19.97 -15.52
C ILE A 311 -13.80 20.55 -14.17
N VAL A 312 -14.76 21.05 -13.40
CA VAL A 312 -14.52 21.59 -12.05
C VAL A 312 -13.90 20.55 -11.14
N LEU A 313 -14.49 19.35 -11.10
CA LEU A 313 -13.98 18.26 -10.27
C LEU A 313 -12.59 17.79 -10.72
N SER A 314 -12.35 17.69 -12.03
CA SER A 314 -11.03 17.34 -12.58
C SER A 314 -9.98 18.39 -12.23
N TYR A 315 -10.34 19.68 -12.24
CA TYR A 315 -9.46 20.76 -11.81
C TYR A 315 -9.14 20.69 -10.31
N LEU A 316 -10.14 20.44 -9.46
CA LEU A 316 -9.96 20.29 -8.02
C LEU A 316 -9.10 19.06 -7.67
N LEU A 317 -9.31 17.95 -8.37
CA LEU A 317 -8.53 16.74 -8.21
C LEU A 317 -7.09 16.91 -8.72
N LYS A 318 -6.88 17.58 -9.89
CA LYS A 318 -5.54 17.92 -10.37
C LYS A 318 -4.78 18.78 -9.37
N ARG A 319 -5.42 19.78 -8.75
CA ARG A 319 -4.81 20.55 -7.65
C ARG A 319 -4.47 19.66 -6.45
N LYS A 320 -5.30 18.68 -6.14
CA LYS A 320 -5.01 17.69 -5.09
C LYS A 320 -3.87 16.75 -5.49
N VAL A 321 -3.76 16.39 -6.76
CA VAL A 321 -2.66 15.59 -7.34
C VAL A 321 -1.40 16.44 -7.56
N GLN A 322 -1.50 17.71 -7.87
CA GLN A 322 -0.37 18.67 -7.78
C GLN A 322 0.00 18.96 -6.32
N ILE A 323 -0.85 18.56 -5.40
CA ILE A 323 -0.67 18.61 -3.96
C ILE A 323 -0.42 17.17 -3.37
N ILE A 324 -0.55 16.13 -4.14
CA ILE A 324 0.00 14.77 -3.89
C ILE A 324 1.14 14.57 -4.83
#